data_2e810d580a03cdb386b7bd56b8db2585
#
_entry.id   2e810d580a03cdb386b7bd56b8db2585
#
_cell.length_a   1.000
_cell.length_b   1.000
_cell.length_c   1.000
_cell.angle_alpha   90.00
_cell.angle_beta   90.00
_cell.angle_gamma   90.00
#
_symmetry.space_group_name_H-M   'P 1'
#
loop_
_entity.id
_entity.type
_entity.pdbx_description
1 polymer ?
#
loop_
_entity_poly.entity_id
_entity_poly.type
_entity_poly.pdbx_seq_one_letter_code
_entity_poly.pdbx_strand_id
1 'polypeptide(L)'
;AASDVYKRQGGYAMAKFEQWEGFQGKNWVNSVDVRDFIQCNYTPYDGDETFLEGPTEATDKLWGKLQELQKEERAKGGVLDMETEVVSGITAYGPGYIDESMKDLEAVVGLQTDKPLKRAFMPYGGIKMAEKACTTHGYTPSEKLHEIFTKYHKTHNQGVFDIYTDEMKVARHNKIITGLPDTYGRGRIVGDYRRVALYGIDFLLEKKHYDMKRYERHGMKGTDFRLREELADQMKALNEMKEMAASYGFDISVPAKNAKEAAQWLYFGYLAAIKTQNGAAMSVGRVSTFLDIYIERDLKAGVLTEKEAQELIDHMVMKFRMVKFARITSYTELFSGDPVWATLEVAGMGIDGRSIVTKNDFRFLHTLENMGPSPEPNLTVLYSENLPEAFKKYAAHISVQTSSIQYENDDVMRPVWGDDYSICCCVSATETGKEIQFFGARANLAKCLLYAINGGVDERTHDQVAPEYAPITSEYLDYDEVMKKYDVMMDWLAHLYVGTLNMIHYMHDKYYYEAAEMALINNDCERSFATGIAGFSHVVDSLSAIKYAKVKIIRDEEGITKDFEIEGDFPRYGNDDPRACLLYTSPSPRDS
;
A
#
# COMPACT_ATOMS: atom_id res chain seq x y z
N ALA A 1 20.58 28.35 1.83
CA ALA A 1 21.82 27.74 1.31
C ALA A 1 21.55 26.71 0.20
N ALA A 2 20.45 25.97 0.22
CA ALA A 2 20.09 25.03 -0.85
C ALA A 2 19.64 25.75 -2.14
N SER A 3 18.98 26.90 -2.05
CA SER A 3 18.52 27.69 -3.20
C SER A 3 19.65 28.35 -4.02
N ASP A 4 20.83 28.54 -3.44
CA ASP A 4 21.95 29.22 -4.12
C ASP A 4 22.85 28.26 -4.93
N VAL A 5 22.81 26.96 -4.63
CA VAL A 5 23.50 25.93 -5.42
C VAL A 5 22.79 25.71 -6.78
N TYR A 6 21.48 25.89 -6.81
CA TYR A 6 20.69 25.81 -8.06
C TYR A 6 21.00 26.92 -9.07
N LYS A 7 21.49 28.07 -8.62
CA LYS A 7 21.74 29.23 -9.51
C LYS A 7 23.12 29.23 -10.17
N ARG A 8 24.04 28.33 -9.81
CA ARG A 8 25.44 28.37 -10.29
C ARG A 8 25.84 27.29 -11.30
N GLN A 9 24.94 26.38 -11.67
CA GLN A 9 25.23 25.41 -12.73
C GLN A 9 24.32 25.72 -13.93
N GLY A 10 24.95 25.99 -15.06
CA GLY A 10 24.35 26.50 -16.30
C GLY A 10 23.01 25.82 -16.60
N GLY A 11 22.02 26.69 -16.81
CA GLY A 11 20.67 26.26 -17.09
C GLY A 11 20.65 25.30 -18.28
N TYR A 12 20.33 24.04 -18.03
CA TYR A 12 19.80 23.19 -19.06
C TYR A 12 18.52 23.87 -19.55
N ALA A 13 18.50 24.28 -20.80
CA ALA A 13 17.27 24.68 -21.46
C ALA A 13 16.40 23.43 -21.50
N MET A 14 15.45 23.32 -20.56
CA MET A 14 14.54 22.19 -20.52
C MET A 14 13.78 22.15 -21.83
N ALA A 15 13.76 21.00 -22.48
CA ALA A 15 13.00 20.79 -23.69
C ALA A 15 11.54 21.18 -23.40
N LYS A 16 11.02 22.16 -24.16
CA LYS A 16 9.60 22.46 -24.17
C LYS A 16 8.93 21.33 -24.93
N PHE A 17 8.27 20.44 -24.23
CA PHE A 17 7.45 19.43 -24.88
C PHE A 17 6.19 20.07 -25.47
N GLU A 18 5.87 19.75 -26.71
CA GLU A 18 4.64 20.18 -27.37
C GLU A 18 3.39 19.76 -26.59
N GLN A 19 3.45 18.59 -25.94
CA GLN A 19 2.39 18.04 -25.09
C GLN A 19 2.03 18.93 -23.90
N TRP A 20 2.94 19.81 -23.47
CA TRP A 20 2.71 20.75 -22.37
C TRP A 20 2.07 22.08 -22.83
N GLU A 21 1.88 22.25 -24.12
CA GLU A 21 1.26 23.47 -24.65
C GLU A 21 -0.17 23.62 -24.12
N GLY A 22 -0.49 24.85 -23.69
CA GLY A 22 -1.79 25.17 -23.09
C GLY A 22 -1.91 24.93 -21.58
N PHE A 23 -1.02 24.18 -20.95
CA PHE A 23 -1.01 24.03 -19.50
C PHE A 23 -0.36 25.23 -18.80
N GLN A 24 -0.86 25.55 -17.60
CA GLN A 24 -0.42 26.66 -16.77
C GLN A 24 0.61 26.21 -15.72
N GLY A 25 1.39 27.17 -15.21
CA GLY A 25 2.39 26.94 -14.17
C GLY A 25 3.81 26.94 -14.71
N LYS A 26 4.79 27.11 -13.80
CA LYS A 26 6.22 27.19 -14.16
C LYS A 26 7.10 26.27 -13.34
N ASN A 27 6.67 25.91 -12.12
CA ASN A 27 7.51 25.13 -11.23
C ASN A 27 7.58 23.68 -11.69
N TRP A 28 6.44 23.06 -11.99
CA TRP A 28 6.36 21.69 -12.49
C TRP A 28 7.09 21.46 -13.82
N VAL A 29 7.25 22.52 -14.65
CA VAL A 29 8.03 22.44 -15.90
C VAL A 29 9.53 22.35 -15.62
N ASN A 30 9.99 22.94 -14.53
CA ASN A 30 11.42 23.04 -14.19
C ASN A 30 11.88 21.96 -13.17
N SER A 31 10.94 21.34 -12.48
CA SER A 31 11.20 20.28 -11.48
C SER A 31 10.07 19.27 -11.47
N VAL A 32 10.32 18.06 -11.01
CA VAL A 32 9.25 17.07 -10.86
C VAL A 32 8.33 17.49 -9.72
N ASP A 33 7.21 18.11 -10.05
CA ASP A 33 6.21 18.62 -9.10
C ASP A 33 4.79 18.48 -9.68
N VAL A 34 4.21 17.29 -9.53
CA VAL A 34 2.86 16.99 -10.03
C VAL A 34 1.80 17.80 -9.26
N ARG A 35 2.05 18.08 -7.98
CA ARG A 35 1.14 18.91 -7.19
C ARG A 35 1.01 20.31 -7.78
N ASP A 36 2.13 20.99 -8.14
CA ASP A 36 2.10 22.32 -8.77
C ASP A 36 1.35 22.27 -10.11
N PHE A 37 1.54 21.20 -10.90
CA PHE A 37 0.77 21.00 -12.14
C PHE A 37 -0.73 20.93 -11.86
N ILE A 38 -1.17 20.13 -10.91
CA ILE A 38 -2.59 19.99 -10.55
C ILE A 38 -3.15 21.34 -10.08
N GLN A 39 -2.49 21.99 -9.14
CA GLN A 39 -2.95 23.27 -8.56
C GLN A 39 -3.09 24.39 -9.59
N CYS A 40 -2.27 24.37 -10.63
CA CYS A 40 -2.32 25.35 -11.73
C CYS A 40 -3.37 25.05 -12.80
N ASN A 41 -3.83 23.80 -12.94
CA ASN A 41 -4.57 23.37 -14.13
C ASN A 41 -5.95 22.74 -13.86
N TYR A 42 -6.23 22.25 -12.65
CA TYR A 42 -7.54 21.64 -12.37
C TYR A 42 -8.66 22.68 -12.28
N THR A 43 -9.87 22.25 -12.54
CA THR A 43 -11.09 23.06 -12.39
C THR A 43 -11.99 22.39 -11.36
N PRO A 44 -12.22 22.99 -10.18
CA PRO A 44 -13.17 22.46 -9.21
C PRO A 44 -14.56 22.30 -9.84
N TYR A 45 -15.24 21.22 -9.45
CA TYR A 45 -16.61 20.94 -9.90
C TYR A 45 -17.56 20.92 -8.69
N ASP A 46 -18.58 21.74 -8.71
CA ASP A 46 -19.61 21.88 -7.69
C ASP A 46 -21.03 21.48 -8.17
N GLY A 47 -21.12 21.00 -9.41
CA GLY A 47 -22.33 20.45 -10.01
C GLY A 47 -22.66 19.06 -9.49
N ASP A 48 -23.69 18.45 -10.07
CA ASP A 48 -24.20 17.12 -9.71
C ASP A 48 -23.79 16.03 -10.73
N GLU A 49 -24.30 14.82 -10.53
CA GLU A 49 -24.01 13.63 -11.31
C GLU A 49 -24.70 13.55 -12.68
N THR A 50 -25.49 14.55 -13.09
CA THR A 50 -26.32 14.50 -14.31
C THR A 50 -25.55 14.40 -15.64
N PHE A 51 -24.25 14.68 -15.63
CA PHE A 51 -23.38 14.50 -16.80
C PHE A 51 -22.90 13.06 -17.00
N LEU A 52 -23.06 12.19 -15.99
CA LEU A 52 -22.59 10.80 -16.05
C LEU A 52 -23.36 10.00 -17.10
N GLU A 53 -22.61 9.17 -17.80
CA GLU A 53 -23.13 8.29 -18.83
C GLU A 53 -23.05 6.84 -18.37
N GLY A 54 -24.00 6.02 -18.81
CA GLY A 54 -23.95 4.58 -18.58
C GLY A 54 -22.78 3.90 -19.31
N PRO A 55 -22.55 2.60 -19.07
CA PRO A 55 -21.44 1.89 -19.68
C PRO A 55 -21.55 1.88 -21.22
N THR A 56 -20.42 1.86 -21.90
CA THR A 56 -20.41 1.65 -23.36
C THR A 56 -20.59 0.17 -23.70
N GLU A 57 -20.89 -0.12 -24.96
CA GLU A 57 -20.93 -1.51 -25.45
C GLU A 57 -19.57 -2.22 -25.26
N ALA A 58 -18.45 -1.48 -25.37
CA ALA A 58 -17.12 -2.02 -25.13
C ALA A 58 -16.93 -2.37 -23.64
N THR A 59 -17.34 -1.48 -22.73
CA THR A 59 -17.34 -1.72 -21.30
C THR A 59 -18.15 -2.96 -20.95
N ASP A 60 -19.40 -3.07 -21.46
CA ASP A 60 -20.28 -4.22 -21.19
C ASP A 60 -19.68 -5.55 -21.67
N LYS A 61 -19.10 -5.58 -22.86
CA LYS A 61 -18.48 -6.78 -23.44
C LYS A 61 -17.25 -7.22 -22.64
N LEU A 62 -16.35 -6.30 -22.36
CA LEU A 62 -15.10 -6.60 -21.61
C LEU A 62 -15.41 -6.99 -20.17
N TRP A 63 -16.34 -6.27 -19.51
CA TRP A 63 -16.75 -6.59 -18.16
C TRP A 63 -17.47 -7.94 -18.09
N GLY A 64 -18.37 -8.23 -19.05
CA GLY A 64 -19.02 -9.53 -19.16
C GLY A 64 -18.02 -10.67 -19.27
N LYS A 65 -16.99 -10.50 -20.11
CA LYS A 65 -15.90 -11.47 -20.25
C LYS A 65 -15.13 -11.66 -18.94
N LEU A 66 -14.79 -10.57 -18.26
CA LEU A 66 -14.09 -10.63 -16.99
C LEU A 66 -14.92 -11.33 -15.90
N GLN A 67 -16.23 -11.06 -15.85
CA GLN A 67 -17.15 -11.77 -14.95
C GLN A 67 -17.22 -13.29 -15.21
N GLU A 68 -17.18 -13.71 -16.47
CA GLU A 68 -17.08 -15.14 -16.82
C GLU A 68 -15.81 -15.76 -16.26
N LEU A 69 -14.66 -15.11 -16.47
CA LEU A 69 -13.36 -15.56 -15.95
C LEU A 69 -13.34 -15.60 -14.41
N GLN A 70 -13.92 -14.60 -13.74
CA GLN A 70 -14.04 -14.59 -12.28
C GLN A 70 -14.97 -15.70 -11.76
N LYS A 71 -16.02 -16.02 -12.51
CA LYS A 71 -16.91 -17.15 -12.17
C LYS A 71 -16.17 -18.47 -12.31
N GLU A 72 -15.37 -18.64 -13.35
CA GLU A 72 -14.50 -19.80 -13.52
C GLU A 72 -13.44 -19.88 -12.42
N GLU A 73 -12.78 -18.75 -12.07
CA GLU A 73 -11.84 -18.66 -10.95
C GLU A 73 -12.46 -19.18 -9.65
N ARG A 74 -13.68 -18.72 -9.32
CA ARG A 74 -14.41 -19.19 -8.14
C ARG A 74 -14.72 -20.69 -8.20
N ALA A 75 -15.12 -21.20 -9.35
CA ALA A 75 -15.39 -22.62 -9.54
C ALA A 75 -14.16 -23.51 -9.37
N LYS A 76 -12.97 -22.95 -9.65
CA LYS A 76 -11.65 -23.60 -9.44
C LYS A 76 -11.07 -23.39 -8.02
N GLY A 77 -11.86 -22.90 -7.06
CA GLY A 77 -11.39 -22.68 -5.70
C GLY A 77 -10.61 -21.39 -5.48
N GLY A 78 -10.81 -20.37 -6.33
CA GLY A 78 -10.25 -19.02 -6.16
C GLY A 78 -8.95 -18.75 -6.90
N VAL A 79 -8.47 -19.69 -7.72
CA VAL A 79 -7.30 -19.51 -8.59
C VAL A 79 -7.63 -20.01 -10.00
N LEU A 80 -7.65 -19.10 -10.98
CA LEU A 80 -7.93 -19.45 -12.36
C LEU A 80 -6.74 -20.13 -13.04
N ASP A 81 -5.57 -19.51 -12.91
CA ASP A 81 -4.29 -19.96 -13.46
C ASP A 81 -3.11 -19.40 -12.64
N MET A 82 -1.95 -20.03 -12.71
CA MET A 82 -0.76 -19.66 -11.96
C MET A 82 0.50 -19.91 -12.79
N GLU A 83 1.42 -18.94 -12.76
CA GLU A 83 2.72 -19.04 -13.42
C GLU A 83 3.65 -20.01 -12.67
N THR A 84 4.36 -20.86 -13.39
CA THR A 84 5.27 -21.85 -12.79
C THR A 84 6.66 -21.88 -13.44
N GLU A 85 6.87 -21.19 -14.56
CA GLU A 85 8.10 -21.25 -15.35
C GLU A 85 8.88 -19.93 -15.41
N VAL A 86 8.18 -18.79 -15.22
CA VAL A 86 8.75 -17.46 -15.39
C VAL A 86 8.65 -16.66 -14.10
N VAL A 87 9.77 -16.10 -13.65
CA VAL A 87 9.76 -15.10 -12.57
C VAL A 87 9.20 -13.79 -13.11
N SER A 88 8.27 -13.20 -12.39
CA SER A 88 7.66 -11.94 -12.78
C SER A 88 8.69 -10.80 -12.86
N GLY A 89 8.50 -9.91 -13.80
CA GLY A 89 9.30 -8.71 -14.04
C GLY A 89 8.63 -7.84 -15.09
N ILE A 90 9.10 -6.61 -15.25
CA ILE A 90 8.45 -5.61 -16.12
C ILE A 90 8.30 -6.15 -17.56
N THR A 91 9.34 -6.76 -18.08
CA THR A 91 9.40 -7.31 -19.44
C THR A 91 9.28 -8.83 -19.51
N ALA A 92 8.88 -9.49 -18.41
CA ALA A 92 8.84 -10.95 -18.32
C ALA A 92 7.79 -11.61 -19.24
N TYR A 93 6.77 -10.86 -19.64
CA TYR A 93 5.67 -11.35 -20.49
C TYR A 93 5.49 -10.43 -21.70
N GLY A 94 5.10 -11.01 -22.81
CA GLY A 94 4.60 -10.26 -23.95
C GLY A 94 3.26 -9.58 -23.67
N PRO A 95 2.70 -8.84 -24.64
CA PRO A 95 1.42 -8.18 -24.51
C PRO A 95 0.31 -9.16 -24.16
N GLY A 96 -0.51 -8.79 -23.15
CA GLY A 96 -1.69 -9.55 -22.74
C GLY A 96 -2.95 -8.65 -22.73
N TYR A 97 -4.09 -9.25 -23.02
CA TYR A 97 -5.39 -8.60 -23.12
C TYR A 97 -6.46 -9.38 -22.33
N ILE A 98 -7.57 -8.73 -21.98
CA ILE A 98 -8.71 -9.41 -21.32
C ILE A 98 -9.22 -10.54 -22.23
N ASP A 99 -9.33 -10.25 -23.51
CA ASP A 99 -9.58 -11.25 -24.55
C ASP A 99 -8.91 -10.81 -25.85
N GLU A 100 -8.06 -11.64 -26.44
CA GLU A 100 -7.30 -11.32 -27.65
C GLU A 100 -8.23 -10.96 -28.84
N SER A 101 -9.42 -11.56 -28.91
CA SER A 101 -10.39 -11.28 -29.97
C SER A 101 -11.11 -9.94 -29.80
N MET A 102 -11.01 -9.33 -28.63
CA MET A 102 -11.64 -8.05 -28.26
C MET A 102 -10.61 -6.96 -27.90
N LYS A 103 -9.33 -7.18 -28.13
CA LYS A 103 -8.25 -6.25 -27.74
C LYS A 103 -8.46 -4.83 -28.24
N ASP A 104 -9.04 -4.65 -29.41
CA ASP A 104 -9.32 -3.34 -30.00
C ASP A 104 -10.43 -2.56 -29.25
N LEU A 105 -11.17 -3.22 -28.35
CA LEU A 105 -12.14 -2.58 -27.48
C LEU A 105 -11.51 -2.03 -26.20
N GLU A 106 -10.31 -2.45 -25.83
CA GLU A 106 -9.65 -2.02 -24.60
C GLU A 106 -9.12 -0.59 -24.72
N ALA A 107 -9.75 0.38 -24.06
CA ALA A 107 -9.27 1.76 -24.00
C ALA A 107 -7.97 1.90 -23.16
N VAL A 108 -7.74 0.97 -22.22
CA VAL A 108 -6.51 0.84 -21.43
C VAL A 108 -6.03 -0.60 -21.56
N VAL A 109 -4.80 -0.82 -22.04
CA VAL A 109 -4.24 -2.14 -22.28
C VAL A 109 -3.15 -2.49 -21.26
N GLY A 110 -2.87 -3.77 -21.11
CA GLY A 110 -1.81 -4.31 -20.27
C GLY A 110 -2.32 -5.23 -19.17
N LEU A 111 -1.60 -6.34 -18.97
CA LEU A 111 -1.88 -7.32 -17.91
C LEU A 111 -0.63 -7.57 -17.06
N GLN A 112 -0.84 -7.98 -15.83
CA GLN A 112 0.23 -8.37 -14.89
C GLN A 112 1.05 -9.56 -15.41
N THR A 113 0.39 -10.49 -16.12
CA THR A 113 1.01 -11.64 -16.82
C THR A 113 0.58 -11.63 -18.28
N ASP A 114 0.74 -12.75 -18.97
CA ASP A 114 0.27 -12.97 -20.36
C ASP A 114 -1.23 -13.24 -20.50
N LYS A 115 -1.92 -13.53 -19.37
CA LYS A 115 -3.35 -13.88 -19.35
C LYS A 115 -4.08 -13.18 -18.20
N PRO A 116 -5.38 -12.84 -18.38
CA PRO A 116 -6.19 -12.26 -17.31
C PRO A 116 -6.33 -13.23 -16.13
N LEU A 117 -6.27 -12.69 -14.91
CA LEU A 117 -6.38 -13.41 -13.65
C LEU A 117 -5.35 -14.55 -13.43
N LYS A 118 -4.36 -14.72 -14.30
CA LYS A 118 -3.22 -15.61 -14.06
C LYS A 118 -2.29 -14.96 -13.04
N ARG A 119 -2.01 -15.69 -11.95
CA ARG A 119 -1.17 -15.20 -10.86
C ARG A 119 0.30 -15.31 -11.20
N ALA A 120 1.05 -14.24 -10.98
CA ALA A 120 2.47 -14.18 -11.25
C ALA A 120 3.28 -14.98 -10.21
N PHE A 121 4.39 -15.61 -10.63
CA PHE A 121 5.36 -16.21 -9.73
C PHE A 121 6.35 -15.13 -9.27
N MET A 122 6.28 -14.77 -7.99
CA MET A 122 7.02 -13.65 -7.37
C MET A 122 7.70 -14.12 -6.09
N PRO A 123 8.89 -14.72 -6.16
CA PRO A 123 9.57 -15.30 -5.00
C PRO A 123 10.35 -14.27 -4.17
N TYR A 124 10.18 -12.99 -4.38
CA TYR A 124 10.90 -11.93 -3.66
C TYR A 124 10.61 -11.93 -2.16
N GLY A 125 9.37 -12.26 -1.77
CA GLY A 125 8.98 -12.49 -0.38
C GLY A 125 9.42 -13.85 0.20
N GLY A 126 10.19 -14.64 -0.57
CA GLY A 126 10.71 -15.95 -0.17
C GLY A 126 10.24 -17.09 -1.07
N ILE A 127 11.19 -17.88 -1.58
CA ILE A 127 10.92 -19.01 -2.50
C ILE A 127 9.95 -20.03 -1.88
N LYS A 128 10.13 -20.39 -0.59
CA LYS A 128 9.27 -21.35 0.10
C LYS A 128 7.80 -20.91 0.17
N MET A 129 7.56 -19.61 0.28
CA MET A 129 6.20 -19.06 0.30
C MET A 129 5.57 -19.12 -1.09
N ALA A 130 6.32 -18.74 -2.14
CA ALA A 130 5.87 -18.80 -3.52
C ALA A 130 5.56 -20.23 -3.96
N GLU A 131 6.44 -21.19 -3.67
CA GLU A 131 6.24 -22.61 -3.96
C GLU A 131 5.03 -23.19 -3.20
N LYS A 132 4.88 -22.83 -1.92
CA LYS A 132 3.73 -23.26 -1.13
C LYS A 132 2.42 -22.70 -1.69
N ALA A 133 2.42 -21.44 -2.14
CA ALA A 133 1.25 -20.85 -2.80
C ALA A 133 0.87 -21.64 -4.07
N CYS A 134 1.84 -22.00 -4.91
CA CYS A 134 1.61 -22.82 -6.10
C CYS A 134 1.06 -24.21 -5.73
N THR A 135 1.73 -24.94 -4.85
CA THR A 135 1.37 -26.33 -4.50
C THR A 135 0.02 -26.43 -3.80
N THR A 136 -0.37 -25.41 -3.01
CA THR A 136 -1.70 -25.33 -2.37
C THR A 136 -2.83 -25.38 -3.41
N HIS A 137 -2.58 -24.84 -4.60
CA HIS A 137 -3.55 -24.78 -5.69
C HIS A 137 -3.29 -25.82 -6.81
N GLY A 138 -2.43 -26.79 -6.55
CA GLY A 138 -2.16 -27.91 -7.49
C GLY A 138 -1.16 -27.59 -8.59
N TYR A 139 -0.41 -26.49 -8.49
CA TYR A 139 0.64 -26.11 -9.43
C TYR A 139 2.02 -26.47 -8.90
N THR A 140 2.95 -26.82 -9.78
CA THR A 140 4.34 -27.16 -9.41
C THR A 140 5.30 -26.23 -10.15
N PRO A 141 5.99 -25.33 -9.44
CA PRO A 141 7.04 -24.50 -10.04
C PRO A 141 8.18 -25.34 -10.60
N SER A 142 8.84 -24.84 -11.64
CA SER A 142 9.96 -25.55 -12.26
C SER A 142 11.16 -25.65 -11.30
N GLU A 143 11.89 -26.76 -11.40
CA GLU A 143 13.12 -26.97 -10.61
C GLU A 143 14.17 -25.89 -10.86
N LYS A 144 14.20 -25.32 -12.06
CA LYS A 144 15.09 -24.21 -12.41
C LYS A 144 14.82 -22.96 -11.55
N LEU A 145 13.55 -22.63 -11.30
CA LEU A 145 13.20 -21.50 -10.43
C LEU A 145 13.62 -21.77 -8.98
N HIS A 146 13.39 -23.00 -8.48
CA HIS A 146 13.87 -23.41 -7.16
C HIS A 146 15.39 -23.24 -7.04
N GLU A 147 16.15 -23.71 -8.04
CA GLU A 147 17.61 -23.60 -8.05
C GLU A 147 18.09 -22.14 -8.05
N ILE A 148 17.49 -21.26 -8.86
CA ILE A 148 17.86 -19.84 -8.93
C ILE A 148 17.75 -19.20 -7.53
N PHE A 149 16.64 -19.40 -6.83
CA PHE A 149 16.35 -18.74 -5.56
C PHE A 149 16.91 -19.47 -4.33
N THR A 150 17.50 -20.63 -4.48
CA THR A 150 18.17 -21.33 -3.36
C THR A 150 19.68 -21.34 -3.48
N LYS A 151 20.24 -21.21 -4.70
CA LYS A 151 21.70 -21.22 -4.93
C LYS A 151 22.29 -19.89 -5.33
N TYR A 152 21.57 -19.09 -6.15
CA TYR A 152 22.16 -17.93 -6.83
C TYR A 152 21.58 -16.59 -6.40
N HIS A 153 20.37 -16.58 -5.85
CA HIS A 153 19.68 -15.36 -5.46
C HIS A 153 19.26 -15.42 -4.00
N LYS A 154 19.61 -14.38 -3.24
CA LYS A 154 19.17 -14.22 -1.86
C LYS A 154 18.08 -13.14 -1.77
N THR A 155 16.92 -13.49 -1.22
CA THR A 155 15.84 -12.55 -0.96
C THR A 155 16.00 -11.88 0.40
N HIS A 156 15.32 -10.74 0.61
CA HIS A 156 15.29 -10.08 1.93
C HIS A 156 14.72 -11.01 3.01
N ASN A 157 13.70 -11.82 2.68
CA ASN A 157 13.09 -12.77 3.61
C ASN A 157 14.13 -13.79 4.12
N GLN A 158 14.92 -14.39 3.21
CA GLN A 158 16.00 -15.26 3.64
C GLN A 158 17.03 -14.52 4.50
N GLY A 159 17.36 -13.28 4.12
CA GLY A 159 18.26 -12.42 4.91
C GLY A 159 17.76 -12.23 6.33
N VAL A 160 16.48 -11.94 6.50
CA VAL A 160 15.83 -11.79 7.81
C VAL A 160 15.92 -13.08 8.64
N PHE A 161 15.53 -14.22 8.06
CA PHE A 161 15.55 -15.50 8.79
C PHE A 161 16.96 -15.99 9.14
N ASP A 162 17.97 -15.63 8.34
CA ASP A 162 19.37 -15.96 8.64
C ASP A 162 19.90 -15.26 9.90
N ILE A 163 19.33 -14.10 10.27
CA ILE A 163 19.84 -13.29 11.37
C ILE A 163 18.85 -13.14 12.55
N TYR A 164 17.64 -13.67 12.46
CA TYR A 164 16.75 -13.71 13.60
C TYR A 164 17.39 -14.44 14.78
N THR A 165 17.38 -13.79 15.95
CA THR A 165 17.77 -14.45 17.20
C THR A 165 16.75 -15.52 17.59
N ASP A 166 17.13 -16.43 18.49
CA ASP A 166 16.19 -17.45 18.96
C ASP A 166 15.03 -16.81 19.72
N GLU A 167 15.26 -15.75 20.48
CA GLU A 167 14.24 -14.95 21.14
C GLU A 167 13.23 -14.38 20.13
N MET A 168 13.69 -13.79 19.03
CA MET A 168 12.82 -13.27 17.96
C MET A 168 12.00 -14.37 17.28
N LYS A 169 12.59 -15.57 17.08
CA LYS A 169 11.87 -16.72 16.52
C LYS A 169 10.78 -17.22 17.45
N VAL A 170 11.07 -17.33 18.75
CA VAL A 170 10.12 -17.75 19.78
C VAL A 170 9.00 -16.71 19.91
N ALA A 171 9.33 -15.42 19.96
CA ALA A 171 8.35 -14.34 20.01
C ALA A 171 7.41 -14.33 18.78
N ARG A 172 7.97 -14.54 17.60
CA ARG A 172 7.21 -14.67 16.33
C ARG A 172 6.27 -15.89 16.36
N HIS A 173 6.77 -17.05 16.81
CA HIS A 173 5.99 -18.29 16.92
C HIS A 173 4.79 -18.10 17.84
N ASN A 174 5.01 -17.54 19.01
CA ASN A 174 4.01 -17.33 20.05
C ASN A 174 3.15 -16.06 19.83
N LYS A 175 3.39 -15.31 18.75
CA LYS A 175 2.57 -14.16 18.37
C LYS A 175 2.50 -13.04 19.42
N ILE A 176 3.53 -12.87 20.23
CA ILE A 176 3.68 -11.68 21.07
C ILE A 176 4.00 -10.45 20.19
N ILE A 177 4.67 -10.68 19.06
CA ILE A 177 4.74 -9.73 17.94
C ILE A 177 4.02 -10.37 16.75
N THR A 178 2.97 -9.72 16.24
CA THR A 178 2.16 -10.24 15.14
C THR A 178 2.29 -9.39 13.88
N GLY A 179 2.08 -10.02 12.72
CA GLY A 179 2.12 -9.32 11.44
C GLY A 179 3.50 -8.79 11.08
N LEU A 180 4.57 -9.48 11.48
CA LEU A 180 5.93 -9.14 11.08
C LEU A 180 6.06 -9.14 9.56
N PRO A 181 6.61 -8.05 8.96
CA PRO A 181 6.68 -7.89 7.50
C PRO A 181 7.88 -8.62 6.88
N ASP A 182 8.25 -9.75 7.40
CA ASP A 182 9.44 -10.50 6.97
C ASP A 182 9.30 -11.15 5.58
N THR A 183 8.09 -11.15 5.01
CA THR A 183 7.81 -11.65 3.65
C THR A 183 7.42 -10.56 2.66
N TYR A 184 7.32 -9.30 3.12
CA TYR A 184 6.84 -8.19 2.28
C TYR A 184 7.97 -7.26 1.93
N GLY A 185 8.73 -6.86 1.38
CA GLY A 185 9.74 -5.84 1.16
C GLY A 185 9.50 -4.57 1.98
N ARG A 186 9.90 -3.46 1.45
CA ARG A 186 9.75 -2.15 2.11
C ARG A 186 8.30 -1.80 2.42
N GLY A 187 7.36 -2.36 1.65
CA GLY A 187 5.94 -2.32 1.94
C GLY A 187 5.21 -1.13 1.35
N ARG A 188 4.79 -0.18 2.16
CA ARG A 188 3.89 0.90 1.77
C ARG A 188 4.59 1.98 0.95
N ILE A 189 4.67 1.73 -0.36
CA ILE A 189 5.20 2.65 -1.35
C ILE A 189 4.06 2.99 -2.30
N VAL A 190 3.76 4.28 -2.48
CA VAL A 190 2.88 4.75 -3.55
C VAL A 190 3.75 5.44 -4.59
N GLY A 191 4.01 4.76 -5.69
CA GLY A 191 4.68 5.38 -6.83
C GLY A 191 3.83 6.53 -7.36
N ASP A 192 4.44 7.68 -7.62
CA ASP A 192 3.72 8.75 -8.29
C ASP A 192 3.60 8.46 -9.79
N TYR A 193 2.67 7.57 -10.12
CA TYR A 193 2.44 7.08 -11.50
C TYR A 193 2.04 8.21 -12.47
N ARG A 194 1.54 9.33 -11.95
CA ARG A 194 1.20 10.54 -12.72
C ARG A 194 2.43 11.13 -13.41
N ARG A 195 3.64 10.91 -12.85
CA ARG A 195 4.90 11.36 -13.41
C ARG A 195 5.16 10.79 -14.80
N VAL A 196 4.77 9.54 -15.05
CA VAL A 196 4.94 8.90 -16.36
C VAL A 196 4.12 9.64 -17.42
N ALA A 197 2.88 9.98 -17.10
CA ALA A 197 1.99 10.72 -18.00
C ALA A 197 2.45 12.18 -18.21
N LEU A 198 2.84 12.87 -17.14
CA LEU A 198 3.17 14.30 -17.20
C LEU A 198 4.53 14.56 -17.84
N TYR A 199 5.52 13.71 -17.58
CA TYR A 199 6.92 13.99 -17.97
C TYR A 199 7.46 13.06 -19.05
N GLY A 200 6.92 11.84 -19.18
CA GLY A 200 7.54 10.78 -19.99
C GLY A 200 8.81 10.22 -19.34
N ILE A 201 9.20 9.03 -19.79
CA ILE A 201 10.31 8.30 -19.17
C ILE A 201 11.68 8.95 -19.41
N ASP A 202 11.90 9.56 -20.58
CA ASP A 202 13.22 10.14 -20.88
C ASP A 202 13.54 11.33 -19.96
N PHE A 203 12.54 12.15 -19.66
CA PHE A 203 12.68 13.22 -18.68
C PHE A 203 13.00 12.68 -17.28
N LEU A 204 12.29 11.62 -16.84
CA LEU A 204 12.54 10.99 -15.55
C LEU A 204 13.93 10.36 -15.46
N LEU A 205 14.42 9.74 -16.54
CA LEU A 205 15.79 9.22 -16.64
C LEU A 205 16.83 10.33 -16.49
N GLU A 206 16.61 11.47 -17.15
CA GLU A 206 17.51 12.62 -17.02
C GLU A 206 17.60 13.11 -15.57
N LYS A 207 16.46 13.16 -14.86
CA LYS A 207 16.43 13.53 -13.44
C LYS A 207 17.17 12.52 -12.56
N LYS A 208 17.01 11.22 -12.78
CA LYS A 208 17.75 10.18 -12.04
C LYS A 208 19.26 10.24 -12.32
N HIS A 209 19.67 10.52 -13.55
CA HIS A 209 21.08 10.78 -13.87
C HIS A 209 21.63 12.00 -13.13
N TYR A 210 20.84 13.07 -13.03
CA TYR A 210 21.22 14.25 -12.25
C TYR A 210 21.37 13.90 -10.75
N ASP A 211 20.42 13.18 -10.18
CA ASP A 211 20.48 12.73 -8.79
C ASP A 211 21.69 11.85 -8.52
N MET A 212 22.02 10.94 -9.43
CA MET A 212 23.21 10.09 -9.32
C MET A 212 24.50 10.92 -9.21
N LYS A 213 24.63 12.02 -9.99
CA LYS A 213 25.77 12.92 -9.92
C LYS A 213 25.93 13.63 -8.56
N ARG A 214 24.84 13.84 -7.81
CA ARG A 214 24.89 14.43 -6.46
C ARG A 214 25.72 13.59 -5.48
N TYR A 215 25.84 12.29 -5.73
CA TYR A 215 26.63 11.35 -4.92
C TYR A 215 28.05 11.14 -5.46
N GLU A 216 28.46 11.85 -6.52
CA GLU A 216 29.84 11.85 -7.04
C GLU A 216 30.69 12.90 -6.29
N ARG A 217 31.22 12.51 -5.15
CA ARG A 217 32.05 13.39 -4.29
C ARG A 217 33.27 12.66 -3.76
N HIS A 218 34.32 13.42 -3.47
CA HIS A 218 35.46 12.85 -2.76
C HIS A 218 35.03 12.27 -1.41
N GLY A 219 35.51 11.07 -1.09
CA GLY A 219 35.20 10.39 0.16
C GLY A 219 33.77 9.86 0.25
N MET A 220 33.22 9.36 -0.84
CA MET A 220 31.94 8.63 -0.82
C MET A 220 31.94 7.56 0.27
N LYS A 221 30.80 7.45 0.97
CA LYS A 221 30.55 6.47 2.03
C LYS A 221 29.71 5.31 1.53
N GLY A 222 29.56 4.26 2.33
CA GLY A 222 28.72 3.10 1.99
C GLY A 222 27.26 3.46 1.66
N THR A 223 26.71 4.50 2.32
CA THR A 223 25.37 5.02 2.00
C THR A 223 25.31 5.65 0.60
N ASP A 224 26.38 6.35 0.16
CA ASP A 224 26.43 6.93 -1.19
C ASP A 224 26.51 5.82 -2.24
N PHE A 225 27.24 4.73 -1.97
CA PHE A 225 27.32 3.57 -2.86
C PHE A 225 25.97 2.89 -3.02
N ARG A 226 25.26 2.63 -1.91
CA ARG A 226 23.95 2.01 -1.92
C ARG A 226 22.94 2.86 -2.68
N LEU A 227 22.90 4.17 -2.45
CA LEU A 227 21.98 5.08 -3.15
C LEU A 227 22.27 5.14 -4.66
N ARG A 228 23.54 5.07 -5.06
CA ARG A 228 23.91 5.00 -6.49
C ARG A 228 23.51 3.69 -7.11
N GLU A 229 23.64 2.57 -6.41
CA GLU A 229 23.16 1.25 -6.86
C GLU A 229 21.65 1.28 -7.05
N GLU A 230 20.89 1.75 -6.07
CA GLU A 230 19.43 1.90 -6.17
C GLU A 230 19.02 2.79 -7.35
N LEU A 231 19.69 3.92 -7.58
CA LEU A 231 19.43 4.79 -8.74
C LEU A 231 19.72 4.08 -10.08
N ALA A 232 20.77 3.26 -10.15
CA ALA A 232 21.06 2.47 -11.35
C ALA A 232 19.93 1.47 -11.63
N ASP A 233 19.41 0.78 -10.61
CA ASP A 233 18.28 -0.14 -10.73
C ASP A 233 16.98 0.59 -11.09
N GLN A 234 16.73 1.78 -10.53
CA GLN A 234 15.58 2.61 -10.89
C GLN A 234 15.64 3.04 -12.37
N MET A 235 16.82 3.43 -12.87
CA MET A 235 16.98 3.78 -14.29
C MET A 235 16.80 2.56 -15.20
N LYS A 236 17.24 1.38 -14.77
CA LYS A 236 16.97 0.13 -15.48
C LYS A 236 15.47 -0.13 -15.54
N ALA A 237 14.76 -0.03 -14.42
CA ALA A 237 13.31 -0.21 -14.37
C ALA A 237 12.56 0.77 -15.28
N LEU A 238 12.98 2.05 -15.34
CA LEU A 238 12.41 3.04 -16.27
C LEU A 238 12.61 2.63 -17.74
N ASN A 239 13.76 2.11 -18.11
CA ASN A 239 13.99 1.60 -19.47
C ASN A 239 13.14 0.36 -19.76
N GLU A 240 13.03 -0.56 -18.82
CA GLU A 240 12.15 -1.73 -18.95
C GLU A 240 10.66 -1.33 -19.09
N MET A 241 10.21 -0.23 -18.44
CA MET A 241 8.88 0.33 -18.67
C MET A 241 8.69 0.78 -20.13
N LYS A 242 9.70 1.42 -20.73
CA LYS A 242 9.65 1.79 -22.17
C LYS A 242 9.54 0.56 -23.06
N GLU A 243 10.33 -0.47 -22.80
CA GLU A 243 10.29 -1.74 -23.54
C GLU A 243 8.91 -2.42 -23.42
N MET A 244 8.37 -2.47 -22.21
CA MET A 244 7.02 -3.01 -21.97
C MET A 244 5.97 -2.22 -22.77
N ALA A 245 5.96 -0.90 -22.67
CA ALA A 245 5.00 -0.05 -23.39
C ALA A 245 5.15 -0.20 -24.93
N ALA A 246 6.39 -0.26 -25.42
CA ALA A 246 6.68 -0.46 -26.84
C ALA A 246 6.13 -1.80 -27.35
N SER A 247 6.13 -2.86 -26.52
CA SER A 247 5.53 -4.15 -26.88
C SER A 247 4.02 -4.07 -27.14
N TYR A 248 3.34 -3.12 -26.50
CA TYR A 248 1.92 -2.79 -26.74
C TYR A 248 1.72 -1.74 -27.85
N GLY A 249 2.81 -1.26 -28.46
CA GLY A 249 2.76 -0.26 -29.54
C GLY A 249 2.75 1.20 -29.08
N PHE A 250 3.11 1.49 -27.81
CA PHE A 250 3.13 2.83 -27.24
C PHE A 250 4.55 3.33 -26.97
N ASP A 251 4.75 4.64 -27.18
CA ASP A 251 6.00 5.33 -26.83
C ASP A 251 5.78 6.25 -25.63
N ILE A 252 6.14 5.76 -24.45
CA ILE A 252 6.08 6.51 -23.18
C ILE A 252 7.36 7.31 -22.88
N SER A 253 8.27 7.42 -23.83
CA SER A 253 9.48 8.24 -23.67
C SER A 253 9.17 9.72 -23.49
N VAL A 254 8.06 10.18 -24.05
CA VAL A 254 7.57 11.56 -24.04
C VAL A 254 6.29 11.72 -23.21
N PRO A 255 5.94 12.95 -22.77
CA PRO A 255 4.69 13.23 -22.07
C PRO A 255 3.45 12.80 -22.85
N ALA A 256 2.38 12.47 -22.14
CA ALA A 256 1.08 12.17 -22.74
C ALA A 256 0.47 13.42 -23.38
N LYS A 257 -0.08 13.27 -24.57
CA LYS A 257 -0.67 14.38 -25.35
C LYS A 257 -2.17 14.53 -25.20
N ASN A 258 -2.87 13.51 -24.69
CA ASN A 258 -4.32 13.50 -24.54
C ASN A 258 -4.74 12.61 -23.35
N ALA A 259 -6.03 12.58 -23.02
CA ALA A 259 -6.58 11.82 -21.90
C ALA A 259 -6.34 10.31 -22.02
N LYS A 260 -6.47 9.74 -23.21
CA LYS A 260 -6.25 8.30 -23.44
C LYS A 260 -4.79 7.92 -23.16
N GLU A 261 -3.85 8.73 -23.67
CA GLU A 261 -2.43 8.53 -23.37
C GLU A 261 -2.11 8.77 -21.88
N ALA A 262 -2.68 9.80 -21.25
CA ALA A 262 -2.44 10.09 -19.83
C ALA A 262 -2.86 8.91 -18.95
N ALA A 263 -4.03 8.34 -19.18
CA ALA A 263 -4.51 7.15 -18.48
C ALA A 263 -3.63 5.92 -18.75
N GLN A 264 -3.25 5.69 -20.01
CA GLN A 264 -2.41 4.56 -20.39
C GLN A 264 -0.98 4.67 -19.84
N TRP A 265 -0.33 5.85 -19.90
CA TRP A 265 1.02 6.07 -19.34
C TRP A 265 1.04 5.88 -17.83
N LEU A 266 0.05 6.44 -17.14
CA LEU A 266 -0.13 6.26 -15.71
C LEU A 266 -0.30 4.77 -15.38
N TYR A 267 -1.14 4.06 -16.13
CA TYR A 267 -1.35 2.64 -15.92
C TYR A 267 -0.10 1.81 -16.22
N PHE A 268 0.72 2.14 -17.22
CA PHE A 268 1.99 1.45 -17.44
C PHE A 268 2.97 1.62 -16.28
N GLY A 269 3.01 2.79 -15.63
CA GLY A 269 3.77 2.98 -14.40
C GLY A 269 3.28 2.05 -13.27
N TYR A 270 1.98 1.98 -13.07
CA TYR A 270 1.37 1.07 -12.09
C TYR A 270 1.56 -0.40 -12.47
N LEU A 271 1.43 -0.74 -13.75
CA LEU A 271 1.65 -2.09 -14.25
C LEU A 271 3.07 -2.59 -13.99
N ALA A 272 4.07 -1.73 -14.19
CA ALA A 272 5.46 -2.06 -13.86
C ALA A 272 5.63 -2.35 -12.36
N ALA A 273 4.96 -1.58 -11.50
CA ALA A 273 4.97 -1.82 -10.05
C ALA A 273 4.38 -3.19 -9.70
N ILE A 274 3.17 -3.51 -10.18
CA ILE A 274 2.52 -4.81 -9.87
C ILE A 274 3.23 -6.02 -10.47
N LYS A 275 4.05 -5.82 -11.50
CA LYS A 275 4.89 -6.88 -12.08
C LYS A 275 6.15 -7.17 -11.27
N THR A 276 6.57 -6.25 -10.40
CA THR A 276 7.83 -6.35 -9.63
C THR A 276 7.61 -6.43 -8.12
N GLN A 277 6.43 -6.09 -7.63
CA GLN A 277 6.05 -6.14 -6.22
C GLN A 277 5.52 -7.50 -5.78
N ASN A 278 5.57 -7.77 -4.47
CA ASN A 278 4.99 -8.97 -3.86
C ASN A 278 3.54 -8.75 -3.38
N GLY A 279 2.91 -7.67 -3.79
CA GLY A 279 1.48 -7.42 -3.69
C GLY A 279 0.93 -7.04 -2.33
N ALA A 280 1.72 -6.52 -1.44
CA ALA A 280 1.22 -5.89 -0.24
C ALA A 280 1.20 -4.37 -0.43
N ALA A 281 -0.03 -3.78 -0.40
CA ALA A 281 -0.30 -2.37 -0.58
C ALA A 281 0.08 -1.83 -1.98
N MET A 282 -0.64 -2.31 -3.01
CA MET A 282 -0.50 -1.82 -4.39
C MET A 282 -1.37 -0.59 -4.64
N SER A 283 -1.21 0.43 -3.80
CA SER A 283 -1.99 1.66 -3.87
C SER A 283 -1.74 2.42 -5.17
N VAL A 284 -2.83 2.94 -5.76
CA VAL A 284 -2.80 3.69 -7.03
C VAL A 284 -2.52 5.17 -6.77
N GLY A 285 -3.04 5.69 -5.67
CA GLY A 285 -2.85 7.07 -5.26
C GLY A 285 -3.89 8.04 -5.83
N ARG A 286 -3.60 9.31 -5.70
CA ARG A 286 -4.46 10.44 -6.09
C ARG A 286 -4.38 10.73 -7.58
N VAL A 287 -5.06 9.95 -8.39
CA VAL A 287 -4.99 10.06 -9.86
C VAL A 287 -6.20 10.76 -10.49
N SER A 288 -7.31 10.89 -9.75
CA SER A 288 -8.59 11.37 -10.27
C SER A 288 -8.50 12.79 -10.82
N THR A 289 -8.14 13.76 -9.99
CA THR A 289 -8.02 15.18 -10.37
C THR A 289 -6.96 15.41 -11.44
N PHE A 290 -5.86 14.64 -11.40
CA PHE A 290 -4.83 14.69 -12.43
C PHE A 290 -5.37 14.31 -13.81
N LEU A 291 -6.08 13.21 -13.91
CA LEU A 291 -6.67 12.74 -15.17
C LEU A 291 -7.78 13.68 -15.67
N ASP A 292 -8.54 14.27 -14.74
CA ASP A 292 -9.59 15.23 -15.11
C ASP A 292 -9.06 16.41 -15.93
N ILE A 293 -7.84 16.89 -15.63
CA ILE A 293 -7.20 17.98 -16.37
C ILE A 293 -7.08 17.64 -17.86
N TYR A 294 -6.67 16.43 -18.19
CA TYR A 294 -6.57 15.96 -19.56
C TYR A 294 -7.94 15.69 -20.20
N ILE A 295 -8.84 15.07 -19.44
CA ILE A 295 -10.20 14.75 -19.89
C ILE A 295 -10.97 16.04 -20.21
N GLU A 296 -10.98 17.02 -19.32
CA GLU A 296 -11.67 18.30 -19.53
C GLU A 296 -11.10 19.08 -20.72
N ARG A 297 -9.78 19.03 -20.92
CA ARG A 297 -9.15 19.63 -22.10
C ARG A 297 -9.66 18.98 -23.38
N ASP A 298 -9.70 17.65 -23.43
CA ASP A 298 -10.08 16.89 -24.61
C ASP A 298 -11.59 16.99 -24.90
N LEU A 299 -12.43 17.03 -23.83
CA LEU A 299 -13.87 17.32 -23.95
C LEU A 299 -14.11 18.70 -24.54
N LYS A 300 -13.43 19.75 -24.07
CA LYS A 300 -13.52 21.10 -24.58
C LYS A 300 -13.05 21.22 -26.05
N ALA A 301 -12.08 20.43 -26.44
CA ALA A 301 -11.57 20.36 -27.81
C ALA A 301 -12.46 19.50 -28.73
N GLY A 302 -13.46 18.80 -28.19
CA GLY A 302 -14.32 17.88 -28.97
C GLY A 302 -13.59 16.62 -29.45
N VAL A 303 -12.46 16.29 -28.82
CA VAL A 303 -11.66 15.09 -29.12
C VAL A 303 -12.18 13.89 -28.35
N LEU A 304 -12.85 14.12 -27.23
CA LEU A 304 -13.43 13.13 -26.34
C LEU A 304 -14.90 13.49 -26.05
N THR A 305 -15.75 12.51 -25.87
CA THR A 305 -17.13 12.66 -25.38
C THR A 305 -17.22 12.28 -23.91
N GLU A 306 -18.27 12.69 -23.17
CA GLU A 306 -18.48 12.27 -21.76
C GLU A 306 -18.57 10.75 -21.66
N LYS A 307 -19.19 10.09 -22.65
CA LYS A 307 -19.29 8.63 -22.70
C LYS A 307 -17.94 7.93 -22.86
N GLU A 308 -17.07 8.45 -23.73
CA GLU A 308 -15.70 7.93 -23.89
C GLU A 308 -14.82 8.26 -22.67
N ALA A 309 -15.07 9.37 -21.99
CA ALA A 309 -14.40 9.71 -20.74
C ALA A 309 -14.74 8.69 -19.63
N GLN A 310 -16.02 8.31 -19.51
CA GLN A 310 -16.46 7.26 -18.58
C GLN A 310 -15.87 5.91 -18.96
N GLU A 311 -15.89 5.51 -20.24
CA GLU A 311 -15.28 4.27 -20.75
C GLU A 311 -13.81 4.16 -20.36
N LEU A 312 -13.06 5.25 -20.50
CA LEU A 312 -11.63 5.28 -20.15
C LEU A 312 -11.42 4.95 -18.66
N ILE A 313 -12.25 5.50 -17.78
CA ILE A 313 -12.18 5.25 -16.34
C ILE A 313 -12.67 3.85 -16.00
N ASP A 314 -13.76 3.38 -16.60
CA ASP A 314 -14.26 2.01 -16.42
C ASP A 314 -13.19 0.97 -16.79
N HIS A 315 -12.53 1.14 -17.94
CA HIS A 315 -11.49 0.22 -18.39
C HIS A 315 -10.25 0.26 -17.50
N MET A 316 -9.86 1.43 -16.99
CA MET A 316 -8.77 1.54 -16.01
C MET A 316 -9.13 0.80 -14.72
N VAL A 317 -10.34 0.97 -14.20
CA VAL A 317 -10.80 0.27 -12.99
C VAL A 317 -10.89 -1.25 -13.22
N MET A 318 -11.29 -1.71 -14.41
CA MET A 318 -11.22 -3.15 -14.75
C MET A 318 -9.80 -3.70 -14.58
N LYS A 319 -8.76 -2.93 -14.98
CA LYS A 319 -7.37 -3.36 -14.82
C LYS A 319 -6.98 -3.50 -13.35
N PHE A 320 -7.41 -2.58 -12.50
CA PHE A 320 -7.17 -2.68 -11.05
C PHE A 320 -7.88 -3.89 -10.42
N ARG A 321 -9.08 -4.22 -10.88
CA ARG A 321 -9.84 -5.41 -10.43
C ARG A 321 -9.20 -6.75 -10.83
N MET A 322 -8.29 -6.75 -11.78
CA MET A 322 -7.58 -7.96 -12.25
C MET A 322 -6.25 -8.23 -11.55
N VAL A 323 -5.76 -7.32 -10.71
CA VAL A 323 -4.48 -7.51 -10.01
C VAL A 323 -4.58 -8.69 -9.05
N LYS A 324 -3.74 -9.70 -9.25
CA LYS A 324 -3.72 -10.94 -8.48
C LYS A 324 -2.31 -11.37 -8.15
N PHE A 325 -2.10 -11.80 -6.91
CA PHE A 325 -0.83 -12.37 -6.47
C PHE A 325 -1.01 -13.80 -5.98
N ALA A 326 0.04 -14.62 -6.08
CA ALA A 326 0.05 -15.94 -5.47
C ALA A 326 0.09 -15.80 -3.94
N ARG A 327 -0.92 -16.32 -3.24
CA ARG A 327 -1.05 -16.26 -1.78
C ARG A 327 -1.15 -17.66 -1.19
N ILE A 328 -0.65 -17.83 0.02
CA ILE A 328 -0.90 -19.03 0.83
C ILE A 328 -2.26 -18.94 1.52
N THR A 329 -2.84 -20.09 1.84
CA THR A 329 -4.18 -20.18 2.46
C THR A 329 -4.30 -19.36 3.74
N SER A 330 -3.27 -19.36 4.58
CA SER A 330 -3.28 -18.56 5.82
C SER A 330 -3.37 -17.04 5.60
N TYR A 331 -2.95 -16.54 4.43
CA TYR A 331 -3.15 -15.14 4.07
C TYR A 331 -4.62 -14.85 3.74
N THR A 332 -5.23 -15.69 2.90
CA THR A 332 -6.64 -15.53 2.52
C THR A 332 -7.59 -15.73 3.70
N GLU A 333 -7.26 -16.61 4.64
CA GLU A 333 -7.98 -16.78 5.89
C GLU A 333 -7.88 -15.54 6.79
N LEU A 334 -6.67 -14.99 6.96
CA LEU A 334 -6.44 -13.81 7.79
C LEU A 334 -7.20 -12.57 7.29
N PHE A 335 -7.26 -12.35 5.99
CA PHE A 335 -7.87 -11.18 5.38
C PHE A 335 -9.25 -11.43 4.78
N SER A 336 -9.83 -12.60 4.99
CA SER A 336 -11.13 -13.01 4.44
C SER A 336 -11.22 -12.83 2.92
N GLY A 337 -10.13 -13.13 2.23
CA GLY A 337 -10.01 -12.98 0.78
C GLY A 337 -8.57 -12.71 0.33
N ASP A 338 -8.44 -12.10 -0.83
CA ASP A 338 -7.15 -11.84 -1.49
C ASP A 338 -6.98 -10.34 -1.83
N PRO A 339 -7.02 -9.44 -0.82
CA PRO A 339 -6.88 -8.01 -1.07
C PRO A 339 -5.45 -7.67 -1.50
N VAL A 340 -5.34 -6.72 -2.42
CA VAL A 340 -4.07 -6.13 -2.86
C VAL A 340 -3.95 -4.67 -2.44
N TRP A 341 -5.04 -4.11 -1.90
CA TRP A 341 -5.15 -2.69 -1.50
C TRP A 341 -4.70 -1.74 -2.62
N ALA A 342 -5.34 -1.86 -3.77
CA ALA A 342 -5.21 -0.91 -4.87
C ALA A 342 -5.99 0.37 -4.52
N THR A 343 -5.55 1.05 -3.45
CA THR A 343 -6.24 2.23 -2.92
C THR A 343 -6.12 3.39 -3.88
N LEU A 344 -7.26 4.04 -4.16
CA LEU A 344 -7.38 5.17 -5.06
C LEU A 344 -8.23 6.24 -4.40
N GLU A 345 -7.69 7.43 -4.22
CA GLU A 345 -8.34 8.53 -3.54
C GLU A 345 -9.07 9.43 -4.51
N VAL A 346 -10.24 9.90 -4.07
CA VAL A 346 -11.07 10.90 -4.75
C VAL A 346 -11.40 12.05 -3.79
N ALA A 347 -11.70 13.20 -4.34
CA ALA A 347 -12.08 14.42 -3.60
C ALA A 347 -10.96 14.99 -2.68
N GLY A 348 -11.33 15.59 -1.56
CA GLY A 348 -10.46 16.32 -0.65
C GLY A 348 -10.45 17.83 -0.89
N MET A 349 -9.69 18.55 -0.06
CA MET A 349 -9.56 20.00 -0.11
C MET A 349 -8.11 20.42 -0.33
N GLY A 350 -7.90 21.50 -1.06
CA GLY A 350 -6.60 22.16 -1.16
C GLY A 350 -6.24 22.91 0.13
N ILE A 351 -4.94 23.11 0.35
CA ILE A 351 -4.44 23.98 1.45
C ILE A 351 -4.97 25.40 1.30
N ASP A 352 -5.23 25.84 0.08
CA ASP A 352 -5.81 27.16 -0.23
C ASP A 352 -7.33 27.24 0.01
N GLY A 353 -7.96 26.19 0.48
CA GLY A 353 -9.38 26.10 0.79
C GLY A 353 -10.29 25.81 -0.40
N ARG A 354 -9.75 25.63 -1.62
CA ARG A 354 -10.53 25.17 -2.76
C ARG A 354 -10.86 23.69 -2.63
N SER A 355 -12.06 23.29 -3.06
CA SER A 355 -12.35 21.86 -3.26
C SER A 355 -11.48 21.29 -4.38
N ILE A 356 -10.95 20.07 -4.20
CA ILE A 356 -10.24 19.32 -5.23
C ILE A 356 -11.20 18.38 -5.99
N VAL A 357 -12.47 18.39 -5.64
CA VAL A 357 -13.50 17.62 -6.36
C VAL A 357 -13.57 18.07 -7.82
N THR A 358 -13.51 17.11 -8.73
CA THR A 358 -13.65 17.26 -10.17
C THR A 358 -14.73 16.30 -10.71
N LYS A 359 -15.12 16.44 -11.96
CA LYS A 359 -16.04 15.47 -12.60
C LYS A 359 -15.50 14.05 -12.58
N ASN A 360 -14.19 13.89 -12.60
CA ASN A 360 -13.58 12.57 -12.62
C ASN A 360 -13.73 11.81 -11.30
N ASP A 361 -13.91 12.51 -10.18
CA ASP A 361 -14.22 11.87 -8.90
C ASP A 361 -15.60 11.19 -8.94
N PHE A 362 -16.57 11.83 -9.58
CA PHE A 362 -17.87 11.21 -9.86
C PHE A 362 -17.72 10.01 -10.80
N ARG A 363 -16.91 10.10 -11.87
CA ARG A 363 -16.71 9.00 -12.83
C ARG A 363 -16.09 7.77 -12.14
N PHE A 364 -15.13 7.95 -11.24
CA PHE A 364 -14.56 6.84 -10.46
C PHE A 364 -15.61 6.17 -9.56
N LEU A 365 -16.41 6.94 -8.85
CA LEU A 365 -17.51 6.38 -8.04
C LEU A 365 -18.56 5.68 -8.92
N HIS A 366 -18.85 6.23 -10.10
CA HIS A 366 -19.83 5.68 -11.05
C HIS A 366 -19.42 4.31 -11.62
N THR A 367 -18.13 3.96 -11.58
CA THR A 367 -17.68 2.61 -11.97
C THR A 367 -18.32 1.51 -11.12
N LEU A 368 -18.75 1.83 -9.88
CA LEU A 368 -19.48 0.91 -9.01
C LEU A 368 -20.92 0.68 -9.46
N GLU A 369 -21.52 1.61 -10.18
CA GLU A 369 -22.82 1.43 -10.83
C GLU A 369 -22.66 0.69 -12.15
N ASN A 370 -21.72 1.10 -13.00
CA ASN A 370 -21.50 0.49 -14.32
C ASN A 370 -21.04 -0.97 -14.25
N MET A 371 -20.23 -1.33 -13.25
CA MET A 371 -19.61 -2.66 -13.15
C MET A 371 -19.93 -3.39 -11.84
N GLY A 372 -20.77 -2.80 -10.99
CA GLY A 372 -21.14 -3.36 -9.69
C GLY A 372 -20.07 -3.23 -8.60
N PRO A 373 -20.43 -3.54 -7.35
CA PRO A 373 -19.56 -3.43 -6.19
C PRO A 373 -18.31 -4.30 -6.31
N SER A 374 -17.19 -3.79 -5.78
CA SER A 374 -15.93 -4.51 -5.74
C SER A 374 -15.06 -4.01 -4.58
N PRO A 375 -14.29 -4.88 -3.91
CA PRO A 375 -13.32 -4.44 -2.92
C PRO A 375 -12.09 -3.74 -3.54
N GLU A 376 -11.86 -3.91 -4.84
CA GLU A 376 -10.74 -3.30 -5.56
C GLU A 376 -11.23 -2.55 -6.83
N PRO A 377 -10.67 -1.39 -7.11
CA PRO A 377 -9.80 -0.62 -6.23
C PRO A 377 -10.52 -0.24 -4.93
N ASN A 378 -9.76 -0.11 -3.84
CA ASN A 378 -10.29 0.45 -2.60
C ASN A 378 -10.51 1.96 -2.81
N LEU A 379 -11.71 2.32 -3.24
CA LEU A 379 -12.08 3.72 -3.49
C LEU A 379 -12.22 4.45 -2.16
N THR A 380 -11.39 5.46 -1.95
CA THR A 380 -11.32 6.23 -0.71
C THR A 380 -11.72 7.68 -0.96
N VAL A 381 -12.81 8.12 -0.35
CA VAL A 381 -13.22 9.52 -0.34
C VAL A 381 -12.44 10.26 0.76
N LEU A 382 -11.64 11.25 0.38
CA LEU A 382 -11.00 12.17 1.31
C LEU A 382 -12.04 13.21 1.75
N TYR A 383 -12.72 12.89 2.84
CA TYR A 383 -13.88 13.63 3.30
C TYR A 383 -13.51 14.88 4.09
N SER A 384 -14.15 15.99 3.72
CA SER A 384 -14.19 17.24 4.49
C SER A 384 -15.63 17.76 4.56
N GLU A 385 -15.98 18.44 5.64
CA GLU A 385 -17.27 19.12 5.74
C GLU A 385 -17.49 20.16 4.63
N ASN A 386 -16.40 20.71 4.09
CA ASN A 386 -16.40 21.75 3.07
C ASN A 386 -16.46 21.23 1.63
N LEU A 387 -16.58 19.91 1.41
CA LEU A 387 -16.81 19.37 0.08
C LEU A 387 -18.16 19.81 -0.50
N PRO A 388 -18.29 19.91 -1.84
CA PRO A 388 -19.56 20.23 -2.49
C PRO A 388 -20.68 19.29 -2.06
N GLU A 389 -21.86 19.86 -1.74
CA GLU A 389 -23.00 19.09 -1.24
C GLU A 389 -23.50 18.04 -2.23
N ALA A 390 -23.46 18.32 -3.52
CA ALA A 390 -23.82 17.36 -4.56
C ALA A 390 -22.90 16.14 -4.54
N PHE A 391 -21.58 16.36 -4.42
CA PHE A 391 -20.62 15.27 -4.32
C PHE A 391 -20.83 14.42 -3.06
N LYS A 392 -21.01 15.07 -1.89
CA LYS A 392 -21.28 14.34 -0.63
C LYS A 392 -22.53 13.46 -0.74
N LYS A 393 -23.60 13.98 -1.35
CA LYS A 393 -24.84 13.22 -1.57
C LYS A 393 -24.63 12.03 -2.51
N TYR A 394 -23.91 12.24 -3.61
CA TYR A 394 -23.62 11.18 -4.57
C TYR A 394 -22.73 10.09 -3.94
N ALA A 395 -21.65 10.46 -3.26
CA ALA A 395 -20.79 9.51 -2.57
C ALA A 395 -21.56 8.71 -1.50
N ALA A 396 -22.41 9.36 -0.72
CA ALA A 396 -23.27 8.68 0.25
C ALA A 396 -24.27 7.71 -0.44
N HIS A 397 -24.86 8.11 -1.57
CA HIS A 397 -25.75 7.26 -2.37
C HIS A 397 -25.04 5.98 -2.81
N ILE A 398 -23.85 6.11 -3.43
CA ILE A 398 -23.05 4.96 -3.86
C ILE A 398 -22.61 4.09 -2.68
N SER A 399 -22.24 4.68 -1.53
CA SER A 399 -21.91 3.93 -0.32
C SER A 399 -23.05 3.06 0.18
N VAL A 400 -24.27 3.61 0.22
CA VAL A 400 -25.48 2.87 0.66
C VAL A 400 -25.80 1.72 -0.28
N GLN A 401 -25.63 1.93 -1.58
CA GLN A 401 -25.94 0.91 -2.58
C GLN A 401 -24.90 -0.21 -2.66
N THR A 402 -23.63 0.10 -2.48
CA THR A 402 -22.54 -0.84 -2.86
C THR A 402 -21.68 -1.29 -1.70
N SER A 403 -21.63 -0.54 -0.59
CA SER A 403 -20.68 -0.76 0.53
C SER A 403 -19.21 -0.87 0.08
N SER A 404 -18.83 -0.21 -1.02
CA SER A 404 -17.52 -0.35 -1.67
C SER A 404 -16.68 0.93 -1.60
N ILE A 405 -17.02 1.86 -0.71
CA ILE A 405 -16.30 3.12 -0.52
C ILE A 405 -15.79 3.20 0.91
N GLN A 406 -14.53 3.61 1.05
CA GLN A 406 -13.91 4.01 2.31
C GLN A 406 -13.93 5.54 2.44
N TYR A 407 -13.96 6.04 3.67
CA TYR A 407 -13.85 7.47 3.96
C TYR A 407 -12.67 7.72 4.89
N GLU A 408 -11.86 8.72 4.53
CA GLU A 408 -10.78 9.24 5.38
C GLU A 408 -11.04 10.72 5.71
N ASN A 409 -10.71 11.14 6.91
CA ASN A 409 -10.92 12.51 7.35
C ASN A 409 -9.83 13.44 6.82
N ASP A 410 -10.09 14.10 5.68
CA ASP A 410 -9.16 15.02 5.05
C ASP A 410 -8.81 16.24 5.95
N ASP A 411 -9.75 16.69 6.78
CA ASP A 411 -9.51 17.83 7.69
C ASP A 411 -8.51 17.50 8.81
N VAL A 412 -8.31 16.20 9.11
CA VAL A 412 -7.28 15.73 10.04
C VAL A 412 -5.98 15.40 9.32
N MET A 413 -6.06 14.79 8.12
CA MET A 413 -4.88 14.35 7.36
C MET A 413 -4.14 15.50 6.69
N ARG A 414 -4.86 16.38 6.00
CA ARG A 414 -4.29 17.49 5.23
C ARG A 414 -3.35 18.42 6.02
N PRO A 415 -3.62 18.80 7.28
CA PRO A 415 -2.70 19.62 8.06
C PRO A 415 -1.31 18.99 8.27
N VAL A 416 -1.20 17.67 8.19
CA VAL A 416 0.04 16.92 8.42
C VAL A 416 0.78 16.63 7.11
N TRP A 417 0.05 16.15 6.08
CA TRP A 417 0.66 15.66 4.82
C TRP A 417 0.44 16.60 3.62
N GLY A 418 -0.15 17.77 3.82
CA GLY A 418 -0.48 18.67 2.70
C GLY A 418 -1.72 18.18 1.93
N ASP A 419 -1.95 18.73 0.74
CA ASP A 419 -3.11 18.44 -0.10
C ASP A 419 -2.82 17.44 -1.25
N ASP A 420 -1.62 16.91 -1.33
CA ASP A 420 -1.22 15.87 -2.30
C ASP A 420 -0.68 14.63 -1.59
N TYR A 421 -1.44 14.12 -0.63
CA TYR A 421 -1.14 12.86 0.05
C TYR A 421 -1.96 11.72 -0.55
N SER A 422 -1.45 10.52 -0.42
CA SER A 422 -2.12 9.26 -0.78
C SER A 422 -2.31 8.38 0.45
N ILE A 423 -3.31 7.53 0.40
CA ILE A 423 -3.52 6.49 1.41
C ILE A 423 -2.81 5.21 0.99
N CYS A 424 -1.78 4.87 1.73
CA CYS A 424 -1.07 3.62 1.53
C CYS A 424 -1.82 2.47 2.19
N CYS A 425 -2.10 1.42 1.45
CA CYS A 425 -2.85 0.26 1.94
C CYS A 425 -4.29 0.66 2.32
N CYS A 426 -4.66 0.60 3.60
CA CYS A 426 -6.02 0.88 4.04
C CYS A 426 -6.20 2.30 4.63
N VAL A 427 -5.27 2.80 5.46
CA VAL A 427 -5.50 4.05 6.23
C VAL A 427 -4.24 4.91 6.44
N SER A 428 -3.08 4.49 5.98
CA SER A 428 -1.83 5.22 6.27
C SER A 428 -1.58 6.31 5.24
N ALA A 429 -1.62 7.57 5.63
CA ALA A 429 -1.28 8.68 4.74
C ALA A 429 0.23 8.80 4.52
N THR A 430 0.61 9.16 3.30
CA THR A 430 1.98 9.52 2.91
C THR A 430 1.95 10.63 1.87
N GLU A 431 2.94 11.53 1.88
CA GLU A 431 3.07 12.56 0.86
C GLU A 431 3.45 11.93 -0.50
N THR A 432 2.58 12.08 -1.50
CA THR A 432 2.69 11.36 -2.78
C THR A 432 4.01 11.66 -3.49
N GLY A 433 4.78 10.60 -3.77
CA GLY A 433 6.08 10.70 -4.45
C GLY A 433 7.21 11.30 -3.62
N LYS A 434 6.99 11.57 -2.33
CA LYS A 434 7.98 12.20 -1.43
C LYS A 434 8.22 11.40 -0.15
N GLU A 435 7.33 10.51 0.22
CA GLU A 435 7.42 9.69 1.41
C GLU A 435 7.17 8.21 1.09
N ILE A 436 7.83 7.33 1.82
CA ILE A 436 7.52 5.90 1.87
C ILE A 436 7.35 5.49 3.32
N GLN A 437 6.47 4.50 3.56
CA GLN A 437 6.23 4.01 4.90
C GLN A 437 6.55 2.51 4.98
N PHE A 438 7.54 2.18 5.81
CA PHE A 438 7.85 0.78 6.10
C PHE A 438 6.70 0.11 6.86
N PHE A 439 6.44 -1.15 6.54
CA PHE A 439 5.54 -1.95 7.35
C PHE A 439 6.07 -2.12 8.76
N GLY A 440 5.21 -1.90 9.76
CA GLY A 440 5.43 -2.32 11.12
C GLY A 440 4.78 -3.66 11.40
N ALA A 441 4.85 -4.03 12.65
CA ALA A 441 4.14 -5.17 13.22
C ALA A 441 3.23 -4.68 14.34
N ARG A 442 2.60 -5.61 15.07
CA ARG A 442 1.81 -5.27 16.25
C ARG A 442 2.38 -5.97 17.47
N ALA A 443 2.72 -5.19 18.49
CA ALA A 443 3.02 -5.71 19.82
C ALA A 443 1.70 -6.13 20.48
N ASN A 444 1.62 -7.37 20.94
CA ASN A 444 0.40 -7.90 21.56
C ASN A 444 0.41 -7.61 23.07
N LEU A 445 -0.21 -6.49 23.45
CA LEU A 445 -0.22 -6.02 24.84
C LEU A 445 -1.00 -6.95 25.77
N ALA A 446 -2.04 -7.61 25.28
CA ALA A 446 -2.80 -8.58 26.08
C ALA A 446 -1.96 -9.80 26.45
N LYS A 447 -1.18 -10.35 25.50
CA LYS A 447 -0.22 -11.41 25.80
C LYS A 447 0.89 -10.93 26.74
N CYS A 448 1.36 -9.70 26.54
CA CYS A 448 2.35 -9.09 27.44
C CYS A 448 1.86 -9.05 28.90
N LEU A 449 0.58 -8.73 29.11
CA LEU A 449 -0.05 -8.76 30.44
C LEU A 449 -0.11 -10.19 30.99
N LEU A 450 -0.47 -11.18 30.19
CA LEU A 450 -0.45 -12.59 30.59
C LEU A 450 0.97 -13.06 30.93
N TYR A 451 1.98 -12.65 30.17
CA TYR A 451 3.38 -12.96 30.48
C TYR A 451 3.85 -12.32 31.79
N ALA A 452 3.38 -11.12 32.10
CA ALA A 452 3.64 -10.49 33.40
C ALA A 452 3.06 -11.30 34.57
N ILE A 453 1.92 -11.95 34.36
CA ILE A 453 1.28 -12.83 35.36
C ILE A 453 2.00 -14.19 35.42
N ASN A 454 2.34 -14.76 34.26
CA ASN A 454 2.87 -16.14 34.14
C ASN A 454 4.41 -16.22 34.20
N GLY A 455 5.13 -15.12 34.47
CA GLY A 455 6.59 -15.14 34.54
C GLY A 455 7.28 -15.31 33.17
N GLY A 456 6.66 -14.78 32.09
CA GLY A 456 7.20 -14.84 30.72
C GLY A 456 6.80 -16.08 29.92
N VAL A 457 5.93 -16.94 30.48
CA VAL A 457 5.47 -18.18 29.84
C VAL A 457 4.19 -17.93 29.04
N ASP A 458 4.12 -18.48 27.83
CA ASP A 458 2.94 -18.41 26.97
C ASP A 458 1.82 -19.33 27.49
N GLU A 459 0.60 -18.80 27.51
CA GLU A 459 -0.58 -19.48 28.06
C GLU A 459 -1.09 -20.66 27.23
N ARG A 460 -0.62 -20.81 25.99
CA ARG A 460 -1.08 -21.84 25.04
C ARG A 460 -0.04 -22.88 24.70
N THR A 461 1.20 -22.43 24.52
CA THR A 461 2.30 -23.33 24.13
C THR A 461 3.14 -23.77 25.28
N HIS A 462 3.05 -23.07 26.43
CA HIS A 462 3.91 -23.20 27.60
C HIS A 462 5.41 -22.95 27.33
N ASP A 463 5.71 -22.30 26.20
CA ASP A 463 7.06 -21.87 25.91
C ASP A 463 7.48 -20.72 26.85
N GLN A 464 8.72 -20.70 27.30
CA GLN A 464 9.34 -19.52 27.90
C GLN A 464 9.66 -18.53 26.79
N VAL A 465 8.84 -17.48 26.63
CA VAL A 465 8.94 -16.49 25.55
C VAL A 465 9.69 -15.25 25.98
N ALA A 466 9.31 -14.67 27.12
CA ALA A 466 10.05 -13.56 27.74
C ALA A 466 11.14 -14.09 28.66
N PRO A 467 12.13 -13.27 29.06
CA PRO A 467 13.11 -13.65 30.06
C PRO A 467 12.44 -14.19 31.33
N GLU A 468 13.00 -15.27 31.90
CA GLU A 468 12.46 -15.90 33.08
C GLU A 468 12.35 -14.91 34.25
N TYR A 469 11.23 -14.96 34.93
CA TYR A 469 10.88 -14.00 35.93
C TYR A 469 9.78 -14.56 36.86
N ALA A 470 9.83 -14.24 38.13
CA ALA A 470 8.91 -14.82 39.10
C ALA A 470 7.44 -14.56 38.78
N PRO A 471 6.63 -15.58 38.50
CA PRO A 471 5.21 -15.42 38.22
C PRO A 471 4.45 -14.89 39.46
N ILE A 472 3.22 -14.41 39.22
CA ILE A 472 2.28 -14.12 40.31
C ILE A 472 1.72 -15.44 40.79
N THR A 473 1.91 -15.76 42.06
CA THR A 473 1.47 -17.02 42.65
C THR A 473 0.23 -16.90 43.55
N SER A 474 -0.19 -15.67 43.85
CA SER A 474 -1.41 -15.37 44.60
C SER A 474 -2.65 -15.93 43.91
N GLU A 475 -3.68 -16.27 44.68
CA GLU A 475 -4.99 -16.72 44.17
C GLU A 475 -5.75 -15.56 43.49
N TYR A 476 -5.57 -14.37 44.03
CA TYR A 476 -6.21 -13.13 43.51
C TYR A 476 -5.15 -12.16 43.04
N LEU A 477 -5.47 -11.40 41.96
CA LEU A 477 -4.58 -10.40 41.44
C LEU A 477 -4.62 -9.11 42.26
N ASP A 478 -3.42 -8.60 42.58
CA ASP A 478 -3.23 -7.26 43.13
C ASP A 478 -2.82 -6.30 42.02
N TYR A 479 -3.47 -5.13 41.95
CA TYR A 479 -3.26 -4.17 40.88
C TYR A 479 -1.82 -3.64 40.84
N ASP A 480 -1.25 -3.28 41.99
CA ASP A 480 0.08 -2.67 42.05
C ASP A 480 1.17 -3.72 41.74
N GLU A 481 0.98 -4.98 42.17
CA GLU A 481 1.86 -6.07 41.78
C GLU A 481 1.82 -6.36 40.30
N VAL A 482 0.62 -6.42 39.68
CA VAL A 482 0.44 -6.63 38.24
C VAL A 482 1.08 -5.49 37.44
N MET A 483 0.82 -4.26 37.80
CA MET A 483 1.38 -3.09 37.09
C MET A 483 2.90 -3.08 37.12
N LYS A 484 3.51 -3.36 38.29
CA LYS A 484 4.97 -3.42 38.41
C LYS A 484 5.58 -4.48 37.50
N LYS A 485 4.94 -5.64 37.37
CA LYS A 485 5.42 -6.73 36.54
C LYS A 485 5.15 -6.45 35.05
N TYR A 486 4.00 -5.86 34.75
CA TYR A 486 3.62 -5.47 33.40
C TYR A 486 4.59 -4.44 32.83
N ASP A 487 5.00 -3.44 33.60
CA ASP A 487 6.00 -2.46 33.22
C ASP A 487 7.30 -3.10 32.74
N VAL A 488 7.82 -4.07 33.49
CA VAL A 488 9.04 -4.80 33.12
C VAL A 488 8.86 -5.57 31.81
N MET A 489 7.70 -6.20 31.62
CA MET A 489 7.39 -6.94 30.39
C MET A 489 7.21 -6.01 29.19
N MET A 490 6.63 -4.81 29.40
CA MET A 490 6.49 -3.80 28.35
C MET A 490 7.85 -3.27 27.90
N ASP A 491 8.77 -3.01 28.80
CA ASP A 491 10.14 -2.59 28.44
C ASP A 491 10.86 -3.66 27.61
N TRP A 492 10.78 -4.92 28.03
CA TRP A 492 11.32 -6.03 27.26
C TRP A 492 10.68 -6.12 25.87
N LEU A 493 9.35 -6.06 25.78
CA LEU A 493 8.62 -6.15 24.51
C LEU A 493 8.97 -5.01 23.58
N ALA A 494 9.08 -3.78 24.09
CA ALA A 494 9.46 -2.61 23.29
C ALA A 494 10.85 -2.77 22.67
N HIS A 495 11.84 -3.21 23.46
CA HIS A 495 13.20 -3.47 22.95
C HIS A 495 13.22 -4.58 21.90
N LEU A 496 12.52 -5.69 22.16
CA LEU A 496 12.42 -6.80 21.22
C LEU A 496 11.73 -6.38 19.91
N TYR A 497 10.63 -5.62 20.01
CA TYR A 497 9.86 -5.10 18.88
C TYR A 497 10.72 -4.21 17.98
N VAL A 498 11.35 -3.19 18.55
CA VAL A 498 12.20 -2.25 17.80
C VAL A 498 13.41 -2.98 17.19
N GLY A 499 14.08 -3.85 17.96
CA GLY A 499 15.22 -4.63 17.46
C GLY A 499 14.83 -5.54 16.29
N THR A 500 13.70 -6.21 16.38
CA THR A 500 13.19 -7.10 15.32
C THR A 500 12.87 -6.31 14.04
N LEU A 501 12.17 -5.19 14.15
CA LEU A 501 11.81 -4.40 12.98
C LEU A 501 13.01 -3.70 12.33
N ASN A 502 13.95 -3.18 13.11
CA ASN A 502 15.20 -2.63 12.56
C ASN A 502 15.97 -3.67 11.74
N MET A 503 16.02 -4.91 12.23
CA MET A 503 16.66 -6.03 11.53
C MET A 503 15.96 -6.36 10.21
N ILE A 504 14.63 -6.42 10.23
CA ILE A 504 13.81 -6.65 9.03
C ILE A 504 14.04 -5.53 8.02
N HIS A 505 13.94 -4.27 8.42
CA HIS A 505 14.09 -3.12 7.53
C HIS A 505 15.50 -3.01 6.94
N TYR A 506 16.54 -3.36 7.73
CA TYR A 506 17.89 -3.45 7.21
C TYR A 506 17.99 -4.46 6.04
N MET A 507 17.34 -5.62 6.17
CA MET A 507 17.33 -6.62 5.12
C MET A 507 16.45 -6.22 3.93
N HIS A 508 15.36 -5.50 4.16
CA HIS A 508 14.56 -4.90 3.09
C HIS A 508 15.39 -3.92 2.25
N ASP A 509 16.18 -3.08 2.88
CA ASP A 509 17.07 -2.16 2.17
C ASP A 509 18.22 -2.87 1.45
N LYS A 510 18.73 -3.96 2.02
CA LYS A 510 19.86 -4.70 1.46
C LYS A 510 19.48 -5.55 0.24
N TYR A 511 18.27 -6.10 0.23
CA TYR A 511 17.77 -7.02 -0.80
C TYR A 511 16.44 -6.52 -1.36
N TYR A 512 16.36 -5.21 -1.64
CA TYR A 512 15.15 -4.58 -2.17
C TYR A 512 14.81 -5.07 -3.59
N TYR A 513 13.57 -4.91 -3.99
CA TYR A 513 13.07 -5.26 -5.32
C TYR A 513 12.07 -4.23 -5.90
N GLU A 514 11.87 -3.13 -5.20
CA GLU A 514 10.87 -2.10 -5.49
C GLU A 514 11.38 -1.01 -6.44
N ALA A 515 12.37 -1.32 -7.28
CA ALA A 515 13.01 -0.33 -8.15
C ALA A 515 12.03 0.42 -9.07
N ALA A 516 10.99 -0.26 -9.57
CA ALA A 516 9.97 0.35 -10.43
C ALA A 516 9.17 1.45 -9.72
N GLU A 517 8.72 1.22 -8.49
CA GLU A 517 8.01 2.23 -7.71
C GLU A 517 8.95 3.34 -7.24
N MET A 518 10.13 2.97 -6.73
CA MET A 518 11.13 3.93 -6.26
C MET A 518 11.65 4.84 -7.39
N ALA A 519 11.58 4.40 -8.65
CA ALA A 519 11.87 5.24 -9.80
C ALA A 519 10.91 6.42 -9.94
N LEU A 520 9.69 6.28 -9.43
CA LEU A 520 8.62 7.28 -9.47
C LEU A 520 8.47 8.07 -8.16
N ILE A 521 9.44 7.95 -7.27
CA ILE A 521 9.53 8.67 -6.00
C ILE A 521 10.78 9.57 -6.01
N ASN A 522 10.77 10.62 -5.19
CA ASN A 522 11.93 11.47 -4.98
C ASN A 522 13.09 10.66 -4.36
N ASN A 523 14.30 10.94 -4.81
CA ASN A 523 15.47 10.23 -4.32
C ASN A 523 15.81 10.54 -2.84
N ASP A 524 15.42 11.70 -2.36
CA ASP A 524 15.53 12.16 -0.98
C ASP A 524 14.19 12.03 -0.22
N CYS A 525 13.42 10.98 -0.52
CA CYS A 525 12.14 10.73 0.12
C CYS A 525 12.27 10.56 1.63
N GLU A 526 11.27 11.04 2.35
CA GLU A 526 11.12 10.76 3.77
C GLU A 526 10.76 9.28 3.97
N ARG A 527 11.24 8.72 5.09
CA ARG A 527 11.06 7.31 5.41
C ARG A 527 10.42 7.19 6.78
N SER A 528 9.13 6.96 6.81
CA SER A 528 8.38 6.73 8.03
C SER A 528 8.24 5.24 8.33
N PHE A 529 7.75 4.94 9.53
CA PHE A 529 7.65 3.59 10.04
C PHE A 529 6.34 3.43 10.79
N ALA A 530 5.52 2.49 10.37
CA ALA A 530 4.23 2.23 10.99
C ALA A 530 4.37 1.25 12.16
N THR A 531 4.43 1.78 13.39
CA THR A 531 4.30 0.96 14.60
C THR A 531 2.85 0.58 14.87
N GLY A 532 2.63 -0.48 15.66
CA GLY A 532 1.29 -0.90 16.02
C GLY A 532 1.23 -1.70 17.31
N ILE A 533 0.07 -1.65 17.94
CA ILE A 533 -0.28 -2.43 19.12
C ILE A 533 -1.55 -3.24 18.85
N ALA A 534 -1.72 -4.33 19.57
CA ALA A 534 -2.93 -5.15 19.56
C ALA A 534 -3.36 -5.45 21.01
N GLY A 535 -4.67 -5.57 21.21
CA GLY A 535 -5.22 -5.94 22.51
C GLY A 535 -5.31 -4.79 23.53
N PHE A 536 -5.21 -3.54 23.10
CA PHE A 536 -5.22 -2.37 23.98
C PHE A 536 -6.49 -2.30 24.85
N SER A 537 -7.68 -2.36 24.25
CA SER A 537 -8.95 -2.35 24.99
C SER A 537 -9.07 -3.52 25.98
N HIS A 538 -8.56 -4.70 25.60
CA HIS A 538 -8.53 -5.86 26.50
C HIS A 538 -7.63 -5.63 27.72
N VAL A 539 -6.49 -4.96 27.52
CA VAL A 539 -5.60 -4.61 28.64
C VAL A 539 -6.27 -3.61 29.57
N VAL A 540 -6.92 -2.57 29.01
CA VAL A 540 -7.64 -1.58 29.81
C VAL A 540 -8.75 -2.22 30.63
N ASP A 541 -9.57 -3.08 30.03
CA ASP A 541 -10.63 -3.81 30.73
C ASP A 541 -10.06 -4.77 31.80
N SER A 542 -8.98 -5.46 31.49
CA SER A 542 -8.32 -6.36 32.43
C SER A 542 -7.75 -5.61 33.64
N LEU A 543 -7.02 -4.52 33.40
CA LEU A 543 -6.48 -3.68 34.48
C LEU A 543 -7.59 -3.00 35.29
N SER A 544 -8.68 -2.62 34.63
CA SER A 544 -9.87 -2.08 35.30
C SER A 544 -10.52 -3.13 36.20
N ALA A 545 -10.70 -4.35 35.71
CA ALA A 545 -11.22 -5.46 36.51
C ALA A 545 -10.32 -5.75 37.73
N ILE A 546 -9.00 -5.83 37.53
CA ILE A 546 -8.04 -6.08 38.61
C ILE A 546 -8.07 -4.94 39.63
N LYS A 547 -8.28 -3.69 39.22
CA LYS A 547 -8.28 -2.52 40.09
C LYS A 547 -9.57 -2.32 40.88
N TYR A 548 -10.72 -2.60 40.27
CA TYR A 548 -12.04 -2.22 40.80
C TYR A 548 -12.93 -3.41 41.19
N ALA A 549 -12.61 -4.60 40.74
CA ALA A 549 -13.28 -5.84 41.11
C ALA A 549 -12.31 -6.79 41.81
N LYS A 550 -12.73 -8.01 42.05
CA LYS A 550 -11.88 -9.07 42.63
C LYS A 550 -11.66 -10.14 41.58
N VAL A 551 -10.42 -10.28 41.12
CA VAL A 551 -10.05 -11.18 40.02
C VAL A 551 -9.27 -12.36 40.60
N LYS A 552 -9.85 -13.56 40.47
CA LYS A 552 -9.23 -14.84 40.85
C LYS A 552 -8.63 -15.49 39.62
N ILE A 553 -7.39 -15.98 39.73
CA ILE A 553 -6.72 -16.69 38.64
C ILE A 553 -7.07 -18.18 38.74
N ILE A 554 -7.48 -18.77 37.63
CA ILE A 554 -7.60 -20.21 37.45
C ILE A 554 -6.38 -20.69 36.68
N ARG A 555 -5.62 -21.59 37.26
CA ARG A 555 -4.39 -22.16 36.70
C ARG A 555 -4.58 -23.59 36.27
N ASP A 556 -3.80 -24.03 35.31
CA ASP A 556 -3.65 -25.43 34.93
C ASP A 556 -2.72 -26.20 35.91
N GLU A 557 -2.43 -27.45 35.57
CA GLU A 557 -1.58 -28.35 36.39
C GLU A 557 -0.11 -27.87 36.47
N GLU A 558 0.34 -27.04 35.49
CA GLU A 558 1.69 -26.50 35.44
C GLU A 558 1.78 -25.10 36.10
N GLY A 559 0.64 -24.58 36.58
CA GLY A 559 0.57 -23.29 37.26
C GLY A 559 0.39 -22.09 36.29
N ILE A 560 0.16 -22.34 35.01
CA ILE A 560 -0.05 -21.32 34.01
C ILE A 560 -1.52 -20.88 34.00
N THR A 561 -1.77 -19.60 33.76
CA THR A 561 -3.11 -19.03 33.72
C THR A 561 -3.94 -19.64 32.58
N LYS A 562 -5.08 -20.20 32.93
CA LYS A 562 -6.06 -20.81 32.01
C LYS A 562 -7.32 -19.98 31.88
N ASP A 563 -7.76 -19.34 32.97
CA ASP A 563 -9.00 -18.53 32.99
C ASP A 563 -9.00 -17.58 34.20
N PHE A 564 -10.01 -16.72 34.28
CA PHE A 564 -10.22 -15.80 35.38
C PHE A 564 -11.68 -15.84 35.84
N GLU A 565 -11.90 -15.79 37.16
CA GLU A 565 -13.19 -15.55 37.78
C GLU A 565 -13.21 -14.11 38.32
N ILE A 566 -14.22 -13.32 37.91
CA ILE A 566 -14.34 -11.92 38.30
C ILE A 566 -15.58 -11.74 39.17
N GLU A 567 -15.37 -11.27 40.38
CA GLU A 567 -16.44 -10.94 41.33
C GLU A 567 -16.51 -9.44 41.51
N GLY A 568 -17.69 -8.86 41.21
CA GLY A 568 -17.94 -7.41 41.25
C GLY A 568 -18.04 -6.79 39.90
N ASP A 569 -18.34 -5.49 39.87
CA ASP A 569 -18.46 -4.68 38.65
C ASP A 569 -17.24 -3.76 38.50
N PHE A 570 -16.90 -3.45 37.25
CA PHE A 570 -15.77 -2.59 36.91
C PHE A 570 -16.06 -1.76 35.65
N PRO A 571 -15.48 -0.54 35.55
CA PRO A 571 -15.64 0.29 34.36
C PRO A 571 -14.98 -0.33 33.14
N ARG A 572 -15.63 -0.21 31.97
CA ARG A 572 -15.16 -0.83 30.71
C ARG A 572 -14.71 0.23 29.72
N TYR A 573 -13.76 -0.12 28.90
CA TYR A 573 -13.28 0.70 27.79
C TYR A 573 -14.44 1.10 26.83
N GLY A 574 -14.43 2.35 26.38
CA GLY A 574 -15.39 2.86 25.40
C GLY A 574 -16.77 3.26 25.96
N ASN A 575 -16.96 3.26 27.26
CA ASN A 575 -18.22 3.64 27.91
C ASN A 575 -18.16 5.01 28.61
N ASP A 576 -17.19 5.86 28.26
CA ASP A 576 -16.98 7.20 28.82
C ASP A 576 -16.88 7.26 30.37
N ASP A 577 -16.53 6.14 31.00
CA ASP A 577 -16.29 6.10 32.45
C ASP A 577 -14.89 6.68 32.74
N PRO A 578 -14.80 7.79 33.51
CA PRO A 578 -13.52 8.44 33.78
C PRO A 578 -12.51 7.54 34.50
N ARG A 579 -12.94 6.51 35.22
CA ARG A 579 -12.06 5.55 35.88
C ARG A 579 -11.35 4.64 34.86
N ALA A 580 -12.05 4.22 33.80
CA ALA A 580 -11.43 3.50 32.69
C ALA A 580 -10.58 4.45 31.86
N CYS A 581 -11.06 5.67 31.58
CA CYS A 581 -10.29 6.66 30.80
C CYS A 581 -8.91 6.95 31.42
N LEU A 582 -8.81 7.05 32.73
CA LEU A 582 -7.51 7.25 33.42
C LEU A 582 -6.50 6.12 33.19
N LEU A 583 -6.93 4.92 32.84
CA LEU A 583 -6.03 3.80 32.60
C LEU A 583 -5.35 3.87 31.21
N TYR A 584 -5.91 4.61 30.26
CA TYR A 584 -5.36 4.73 28.90
C TYR A 584 -5.02 6.18 28.48
N THR A 585 -5.32 7.18 29.30
CA THR A 585 -4.94 8.58 29.03
C THR A 585 -3.74 9.05 29.82
N SER A 586 -3.21 8.22 30.72
CA SER A 586 -1.96 8.54 31.40
C SER A 586 -0.81 8.46 30.40
N PRO A 587 -0.10 9.58 30.13
CA PRO A 587 0.99 9.55 29.15
C PRO A 587 2.10 8.63 29.67
N SER A 588 2.27 7.50 29.02
CA SER A 588 3.43 6.65 29.21
C SER A 588 4.55 7.15 28.27
N PRO A 589 5.80 7.31 28.76
CA PRO A 589 6.95 7.58 27.90
C PRO A 589 7.19 6.49 26.84
N ARG A 590 6.42 5.39 26.90
CA ARG A 590 6.47 4.24 25.99
C ARG A 590 5.44 4.30 24.86
N ASP A 591 4.53 5.29 24.91
CA ASP A 591 3.52 5.56 23.87
C ASP A 591 4.05 6.50 22.77
N SER A 592 5.31 6.94 22.87
CA SER A 592 6.00 7.84 21.94
C SER A 592 7.01 7.09 21.06
#